data_0f8bac72461c054a4d9efa3753a09bcf
#
_entry.id   0f8bac72461c054a4d9efa3753a09bcf
#
_cell.length_a   1.000
_cell.length_b   1.000
_cell.length_c   1.000
_cell.angle_alpha   90.00
_cell.angle_beta   90.00
_cell.angle_gamma   90.00
#
_symmetry.space_group_name_H-M   'P 1'
#
loop_
_entity.id
_entity.type
_entity.pdbx_description
1 polymer ?
#
loop_
_entity_poly.entity_id
_entity_poly.type
_entity_poly.pdbx_seq_one_letter_code
_entity_poly.pdbx_strand_id
1 'polypeptide(L)'
;KSKASQTAANLVTEKCIARKGHKAKCTKVTKIAEVHKVRVQKAQKTAMNKLMGQIGKPYHWGGTSPRTGFDCSGLVYYAYKDLVKFRIPRTANEMYHLRDASPVNRGELENGDLVFFRTQGRGTADHVGVYVGNGKFIQSPRSGQDIQITSLSEDYWVRHYVGARRVMTPKTIR
;
A
#
# COMPACT_ATOMS: atom_id res chain seq x y z
N LYS A 1 -36.07 -9.27 -4.98
CA LYS A 1 -35.66 -10.19 -5.83
C LYS A 1 -35.42 -9.67 -7.18
N SER A 2 -36.38 -9.30 -7.88
CA SER A 2 -36.19 -8.66 -9.16
C SER A 2 -35.39 -7.37 -8.99
N LYS A 3 -35.50 -6.74 -7.86
CA LYS A 3 -34.72 -5.55 -7.52
C LYS A 3 -33.21 -5.84 -7.54
N ALA A 4 -32.80 -6.95 -6.95
CA ALA A 4 -31.43 -7.34 -6.95
C ALA A 4 -30.93 -7.64 -8.37
N SER A 5 -31.76 -8.30 -9.16
CA SER A 5 -31.43 -8.63 -10.53
C SER A 5 -31.29 -7.39 -11.41
N GLN A 6 -32.19 -6.43 -11.24
CA GLN A 6 -32.11 -5.16 -11.97
C GLN A 6 -30.88 -4.37 -11.58
N THR A 7 -30.53 -4.38 -10.27
CA THR A 7 -29.37 -3.70 -9.81
C THR A 7 -28.10 -4.27 -10.45
N ALA A 8 -28.02 -5.60 -10.55
CA ALA A 8 -26.88 -6.23 -11.18
C ALA A 8 -26.77 -5.83 -12.65
N ALA A 9 -27.89 -5.79 -13.38
CA ALA A 9 -27.87 -5.40 -14.77
C ALA A 9 -27.43 -3.96 -14.97
N ASN A 10 -27.85 -3.07 -14.05
CA ASN A 10 -27.49 -1.66 -14.11
C ASN A 10 -26.06 -1.37 -13.67
N LEU A 11 -25.37 -2.35 -13.13
CA LEU A 11 -24.00 -2.17 -12.65
C LEU A 11 -22.96 -2.34 -13.75
N VAL A 12 -23.40 -2.69 -14.96
CA VAL A 12 -22.47 -2.84 -16.09
C VAL A 12 -22.46 -1.55 -16.89
N THR A 13 -21.27 -1.00 -17.10
CA THR A 13 -21.08 0.17 -17.94
C THR A 13 -20.06 -0.15 -19.01
N GLU A 14 -20.04 0.65 -20.06
CA GLU A 14 -19.08 0.47 -21.13
C GLU A 14 -18.21 1.70 -21.24
N LYS A 15 -16.88 1.48 -21.24
CA LYS A 15 -15.93 2.56 -21.44
C LYS A 15 -15.32 2.40 -22.82
N CYS A 16 -15.35 3.47 -23.58
CA CYS A 16 -14.81 3.48 -24.92
C CYS A 16 -13.68 4.48 -25.02
N ILE A 17 -12.58 4.05 -25.60
CA ILE A 17 -11.40 4.90 -25.83
C ILE A 17 -11.16 5.00 -27.31
N ALA A 18 -11.28 6.21 -27.84
CA ALA A 18 -11.02 6.47 -29.24
C ALA A 18 -9.54 6.78 -29.43
N ARG A 19 -8.95 6.19 -30.46
CA ARG A 19 -7.54 6.44 -30.81
C ARG A 19 -7.49 6.93 -32.23
N LYS A 20 -6.71 7.95 -32.46
CA LYS A 20 -6.56 8.54 -33.79
C LYS A 20 -6.13 7.46 -34.78
N GLY A 21 -6.89 7.35 -35.88
CA GLY A 21 -6.60 6.38 -36.91
C GLY A 21 -7.04 4.96 -36.62
N HIS A 22 -7.76 4.76 -35.51
CA HIS A 22 -8.22 3.45 -35.10
C HIS A 22 -9.68 3.49 -34.69
N LYS A 23 -10.34 2.36 -34.73
CA LYS A 23 -11.69 2.25 -34.19
C LYS A 23 -11.63 2.43 -32.68
N ALA A 24 -12.68 3.03 -32.12
CA ALA A 24 -12.81 3.14 -30.68
C ALA A 24 -12.79 1.74 -30.06
N LYS A 25 -12.06 1.61 -28.98
CA LYS A 25 -11.97 0.36 -28.24
C LYS A 25 -12.84 0.48 -27.01
N CYS A 26 -13.79 -0.42 -26.87
CA CYS A 26 -14.74 -0.38 -25.76
C CYS A 26 -14.54 -1.55 -24.82
N THR A 27 -14.58 -1.27 -23.53
CA THR A 27 -14.41 -2.26 -22.48
C THR A 27 -15.58 -2.16 -21.52
N LYS A 28 -16.24 -3.28 -21.25
CA LYS A 28 -17.33 -3.30 -20.27
C LYS A 28 -16.74 -3.40 -18.87
N VAL A 29 -17.23 -2.53 -17.98
CA VAL A 29 -16.79 -2.47 -16.59
C VAL A 29 -18.01 -2.49 -15.71
N THR A 30 -18.05 -3.37 -14.72
CA THR A 30 -19.17 -3.43 -13.79
C THR A 30 -19.08 -2.29 -12.77
N LYS A 31 -20.23 -1.78 -12.34
CA LYS A 31 -20.26 -0.77 -11.28
C LYS A 31 -19.73 -1.32 -9.96
N ILE A 32 -19.92 -2.62 -9.74
CA ILE A 32 -19.39 -3.26 -8.54
C ILE A 32 -17.87 -3.14 -8.53
N ALA A 33 -17.22 -3.43 -9.65
CA ALA A 33 -15.77 -3.27 -9.74
C ALA A 33 -15.34 -1.83 -9.55
N GLU A 34 -16.11 -0.87 -10.08
CA GLU A 34 -15.82 0.55 -9.90
C GLU A 34 -15.96 0.95 -8.44
N VAL A 35 -17.00 0.48 -7.75
CA VAL A 35 -17.20 0.78 -6.33
C VAL A 35 -16.04 0.22 -5.50
N HIS A 36 -15.61 -1.00 -5.79
CA HIS A 36 -14.49 -1.59 -5.09
C HIS A 36 -13.20 -0.81 -5.32
N LYS A 37 -12.99 -0.37 -6.55
CA LYS A 37 -11.82 0.44 -6.90
C LYS A 37 -11.82 1.75 -6.13
N VAL A 38 -12.96 2.42 -6.06
CA VAL A 38 -13.10 3.68 -5.31
C VAL A 38 -12.84 3.46 -3.83
N ARG A 39 -13.36 2.37 -3.26
CA ARG A 39 -13.15 2.05 -1.85
C ARG A 39 -11.66 1.83 -1.55
N VAL A 40 -10.97 1.10 -2.42
CA VAL A 40 -9.53 0.87 -2.26
C VAL A 40 -8.77 2.19 -2.38
N GLN A 41 -9.10 3.00 -3.36
CA GLN A 41 -8.45 4.30 -3.54
C GLN A 41 -8.66 5.21 -2.33
N LYS A 42 -9.84 5.19 -1.75
CA LYS A 42 -10.13 5.97 -0.56
C LYS A 42 -9.30 5.50 0.63
N ALA A 43 -9.17 4.18 0.80
CA ALA A 43 -8.34 3.62 1.85
C ALA A 43 -6.87 3.97 1.64
N GLN A 44 -6.39 3.89 0.40
CA GLN A 44 -5.03 4.30 0.06
C GLN A 44 -4.79 5.75 0.42
N LYS A 45 -5.73 6.63 0.07
CA LYS A 45 -5.60 8.05 0.37
C LYS A 45 -5.57 8.31 1.87
N THR A 46 -6.40 7.62 2.63
CA THR A 46 -6.41 7.75 4.08
C THR A 46 -5.08 7.34 4.68
N ALA A 47 -4.54 6.19 4.23
CA ALA A 47 -3.24 5.73 4.69
C ALA A 47 -2.14 6.73 4.34
N MET A 48 -2.16 7.24 3.11
CA MET A 48 -1.16 8.20 2.66
C MET A 48 -1.21 9.49 3.50
N ASN A 49 -2.40 9.99 3.80
CA ASN A 49 -2.54 11.18 4.62
C ASN A 49 -1.98 10.96 6.03
N LYS A 50 -2.23 9.79 6.61
CA LYS A 50 -1.67 9.48 7.93
C LYS A 50 -0.16 9.42 7.90
N LEU A 51 0.40 8.80 6.86
CA LEU A 51 1.84 8.66 6.71
C LEU A 51 2.52 10.00 6.49
N MET A 52 1.98 10.82 5.59
CA MET A 52 2.57 12.12 5.28
C MET A 52 2.57 13.05 6.47
N GLY A 53 1.57 12.95 7.33
CA GLY A 53 1.49 13.75 8.55
C GLY A 53 2.57 13.38 9.58
N GLN A 54 3.29 12.30 9.39
CA GLN A 54 4.32 11.86 10.33
C GLN A 54 5.74 12.19 9.87
N ILE A 55 5.91 12.74 8.67
CA ILE A 55 7.23 13.11 8.16
C ILE A 55 7.93 14.05 9.15
N GLY A 56 9.19 13.78 9.41
CA GLY A 56 9.98 14.57 10.32
C GLY A 56 9.97 14.11 11.77
N LYS A 57 9.07 13.18 12.11
CA LYS A 57 9.06 12.63 13.46
C LYS A 57 10.16 11.60 13.62
N PRO A 58 10.74 11.48 14.82
CA PRO A 58 11.90 10.63 15.00
C PRO A 58 11.54 9.15 15.03
N TYR A 59 12.52 8.34 14.65
CA TYR A 59 12.45 6.90 14.85
C TYR A 59 12.42 6.61 16.35
N HIS A 60 11.56 5.69 16.76
CA HIS A 60 11.50 5.24 18.14
C HIS A 60 11.26 3.74 18.17
N TRP A 61 12.21 2.99 18.69
CA TRP A 61 12.10 1.54 18.80
C TRP A 61 10.82 1.16 19.53
N GLY A 62 10.04 0.29 18.91
CA GLY A 62 8.77 -0.14 19.48
C GLY A 62 7.65 0.87 19.38
N GLY A 63 7.89 2.04 18.78
CA GLY A 63 6.88 3.09 18.69
C GLY A 63 5.83 2.82 17.63
N THR A 64 4.57 3.13 17.95
CA THR A 64 3.43 2.92 17.07
C THR A 64 2.47 4.10 17.05
N SER A 65 2.84 5.25 17.60
CA SER A 65 1.94 6.39 17.69
C SER A 65 2.65 7.71 17.44
N PRO A 66 1.90 8.75 17.04
CA PRO A 66 2.49 10.08 16.86
C PRO A 66 3.14 10.63 18.12
N ARG A 67 2.65 10.21 19.28
CA ARG A 67 3.16 10.70 20.54
C ARG A 67 4.51 10.12 20.92
N THR A 68 4.70 8.82 20.63
CA THR A 68 5.93 8.13 20.98
C THR A 68 6.97 8.12 19.87
N GLY A 69 6.55 8.36 18.63
CA GLY A 69 7.37 8.12 17.45
C GLY A 69 7.12 6.71 16.93
N PHE A 70 7.85 6.32 15.89
CA PHE A 70 7.59 5.06 15.19
C PHE A 70 8.88 4.34 14.85
N ASP A 71 8.88 3.00 14.95
CA ASP A 71 9.86 2.22 14.22
C ASP A 71 9.27 1.92 12.82
N CYS A 72 10.00 1.17 11.99
CA CYS A 72 9.59 0.99 10.60
C CYS A 72 8.23 0.32 10.47
N SER A 73 8.02 -0.80 11.16
CA SER A 73 6.76 -1.52 11.11
C SER A 73 5.67 -0.83 11.92
N GLY A 74 6.05 -0.06 12.95
CA GLY A 74 5.09 0.70 13.75
C GLY A 74 4.40 1.78 12.94
N LEU A 75 5.11 2.42 12.03
CA LEU A 75 4.54 3.41 11.13
C LEU A 75 3.47 2.77 10.24
N VAL A 76 3.77 1.61 9.66
CA VAL A 76 2.83 0.86 8.85
C VAL A 76 1.62 0.43 9.68
N TYR A 77 1.88 -0.11 10.86
CA TYR A 77 0.81 -0.54 11.77
C TYR A 77 -0.16 0.62 12.04
N TYR A 78 0.37 1.77 12.39
CA TYR A 78 -0.44 2.95 12.66
C TYR A 78 -1.30 3.37 11.47
N ALA A 79 -0.72 3.37 10.27
CA ALA A 79 -1.41 3.84 9.09
C ALA A 79 -2.51 2.87 8.62
N TYR A 80 -2.33 1.58 8.83
CA TYR A 80 -3.18 0.56 8.21
C TYR A 80 -4.13 -0.16 9.15
N LYS A 81 -3.89 -0.16 10.45
CA LYS A 81 -4.64 -1.01 11.38
C LYS A 81 -6.14 -0.83 11.33
N ASP A 82 -6.62 0.37 11.04
CA ASP A 82 -8.05 0.66 11.00
C ASP A 82 -8.63 0.57 9.60
N LEU A 83 -7.81 0.29 8.60
CA LEU A 83 -8.25 0.29 7.20
C LEU A 83 -8.46 -1.11 6.64
N VAL A 84 -7.89 -2.12 7.26
CA VAL A 84 -7.99 -3.50 6.80
C VAL A 84 -8.72 -4.38 7.80
N LYS A 85 -9.32 -5.45 7.29
CA LYS A 85 -10.14 -6.35 8.11
C LYS A 85 -9.30 -7.31 8.95
N PHE A 86 -8.09 -7.62 8.50
CA PHE A 86 -7.22 -8.53 9.22
C PHE A 86 -6.30 -7.75 10.16
N ARG A 87 -5.69 -8.48 11.09
CA ARG A 87 -4.79 -7.87 12.04
C ARG A 87 -3.43 -7.63 11.38
N ILE A 88 -2.96 -6.39 11.43
CA ILE A 88 -1.63 -6.05 10.93
C ILE A 88 -0.58 -6.59 11.88
N PRO A 89 0.38 -7.40 11.39
CA PRO A 89 1.47 -7.88 12.23
C PRO A 89 2.35 -6.74 12.71
N ARG A 90 3.15 -7.01 13.74
CA ARG A 90 3.96 -5.97 14.35
C ARG A 90 5.36 -5.85 13.76
N THR A 91 5.87 -6.87 13.09
CA THR A 91 7.24 -6.84 12.54
C THR A 91 7.23 -6.86 11.02
N ALA A 92 8.31 -6.33 10.44
CA ALA A 92 8.46 -6.33 8.98
C ALA A 92 8.46 -7.74 8.42
N ASN A 93 9.15 -8.67 9.07
CA ASN A 93 9.22 -10.04 8.59
C ASN A 93 7.85 -10.72 8.58
N GLU A 94 7.06 -10.50 9.62
CA GLU A 94 5.70 -11.04 9.67
C GLU A 94 4.81 -10.42 8.60
N MET A 95 4.97 -9.14 8.35
CA MET A 95 4.22 -8.45 7.29
C MET A 95 4.56 -9.02 5.92
N TYR A 96 5.82 -9.32 5.70
CA TYR A 96 6.26 -9.88 4.42
C TYR A 96 5.64 -11.26 4.15
N HIS A 97 5.42 -12.04 5.20
CA HIS A 97 4.85 -13.38 5.09
C HIS A 97 3.33 -13.40 5.31
N LEU A 98 2.70 -12.24 5.34
CA LEU A 98 1.28 -12.11 5.61
C LEU A 98 0.45 -12.79 4.53
N ARG A 99 -0.41 -13.70 4.96
CA ARG A 99 -1.24 -14.51 4.07
C ARG A 99 -2.24 -13.69 3.27
N ASP A 100 -2.78 -12.64 3.90
CA ASP A 100 -3.80 -11.79 3.29
C ASP A 100 -3.24 -10.75 2.33
N ALA A 101 -1.93 -10.69 2.19
CA ALA A 101 -1.27 -9.74 1.30
C ALA A 101 -0.84 -10.44 0.02
N SER A 102 -0.92 -9.72 -1.09
CA SER A 102 -0.53 -10.25 -2.40
C SER A 102 0.86 -9.77 -2.79
N PRO A 103 1.69 -10.64 -3.37
CA PRO A 103 2.98 -10.20 -3.90
C PRO A 103 2.79 -9.19 -5.03
N VAL A 104 3.69 -8.22 -5.11
CA VAL A 104 3.65 -7.20 -6.15
C VAL A 104 5.03 -7.09 -6.76
N ASN A 105 5.08 -7.09 -8.09
CA ASN A 105 6.34 -6.87 -8.80
C ASN A 105 6.76 -5.42 -8.67
N ARG A 106 8.07 -5.18 -8.60
CA ARG A 106 8.61 -3.84 -8.45
C ARG A 106 8.08 -2.86 -9.50
N GLY A 107 7.89 -3.32 -10.73
CA GLY A 107 7.38 -2.48 -11.81
C GLY A 107 5.90 -2.19 -11.75
N GLU A 108 5.18 -2.79 -10.82
CA GLU A 108 3.73 -2.65 -10.70
C GLU A 108 3.29 -2.03 -9.38
N LEU A 109 4.20 -1.37 -8.69
CA LEU A 109 3.92 -0.77 -7.39
C LEU A 109 2.86 0.34 -7.51
N GLU A 110 1.96 0.37 -6.53
CA GLU A 110 0.94 1.39 -6.40
C GLU A 110 1.02 2.03 -5.02
N ASN A 111 0.48 3.23 -4.91
CA ASN A 111 0.47 3.94 -3.63
C ASN A 111 -0.13 3.06 -2.54
N GLY A 112 0.58 2.94 -1.44
CA GLY A 112 0.11 2.14 -0.32
C GLY A 112 0.66 0.72 -0.30
N ASP A 113 1.36 0.28 -1.33
CA ASP A 113 2.01 -1.02 -1.30
C ASP A 113 3.18 -0.99 -0.32
N LEU A 114 3.38 -2.09 0.40
CA LEU A 114 4.49 -2.20 1.32
C LEU A 114 5.73 -2.69 0.58
N VAL A 115 6.84 -2.01 0.79
CA VAL A 115 8.13 -2.40 0.21
C VAL A 115 9.04 -2.89 1.33
N PHE A 116 9.73 -4.00 1.09
CA PHE A 116 10.47 -4.71 2.12
C PHE A 116 11.96 -4.81 1.79
N PHE A 117 12.76 -4.73 2.82
CA PHE A 117 14.22 -4.72 2.70
C PHE A 117 14.84 -5.61 3.76
N ARG A 118 16.04 -6.09 3.47
CA ARG A 118 16.84 -6.83 4.42
C ARG A 118 18.14 -6.05 4.64
N THR A 119 18.13 -5.23 5.69
CA THR A 119 19.21 -4.30 5.95
C THR A 119 20.16 -4.77 7.05
N GLN A 120 19.68 -5.63 7.93
CA GLN A 120 20.46 -6.12 9.06
C GLN A 120 20.67 -7.63 9.03
N GLY A 121 20.29 -8.27 7.93
CA GLY A 121 20.47 -9.70 7.77
C GLY A 121 19.54 -10.54 8.63
N ARG A 122 18.41 -10.02 9.07
CA ARG A 122 17.48 -10.72 9.94
C ARG A 122 16.25 -11.20 9.18
N GLY A 123 15.96 -12.49 9.27
CA GLY A 123 14.81 -13.07 8.61
C GLY A 123 14.86 -12.87 7.12
N THR A 124 13.70 -12.92 6.47
CA THR A 124 13.57 -12.63 5.03
C THR A 124 13.56 -11.12 4.80
N ALA A 125 12.87 -10.39 5.68
CA ALA A 125 12.80 -8.93 5.62
C ALA A 125 12.87 -8.39 7.05
N ASP A 126 13.68 -7.34 7.25
CA ASP A 126 13.81 -6.72 8.56
C ASP A 126 13.49 -5.23 8.54
N HIS A 127 13.09 -4.72 7.38
CA HIS A 127 12.70 -3.32 7.24
C HIS A 127 11.56 -3.19 6.26
N VAL A 128 10.66 -2.24 6.51
CA VAL A 128 9.50 -2.02 5.67
C VAL A 128 9.23 -0.53 5.51
N GLY A 129 8.77 -0.13 4.33
CA GLY A 129 8.28 1.20 4.07
C GLY A 129 7.03 1.12 3.22
N VAL A 130 6.47 2.26 2.85
CA VAL A 130 5.25 2.34 2.06
C VAL A 130 5.51 3.11 0.78
N TYR A 131 5.15 2.51 -0.34
CA TYR A 131 5.31 3.17 -1.64
C TYR A 131 4.37 4.38 -1.73
N VAL A 132 4.91 5.50 -2.16
CA VAL A 132 4.15 6.75 -2.23
C VAL A 132 4.08 7.30 -3.66
N GLY A 133 4.46 6.49 -4.64
CA GLY A 133 4.43 6.90 -6.04
C GLY A 133 5.76 7.45 -6.52
N ASN A 134 5.92 7.56 -7.82
CA ASN A 134 7.09 8.16 -8.47
C ASN A 134 8.42 7.52 -8.06
N GLY A 135 8.40 6.21 -7.77
CA GLY A 135 9.60 5.49 -7.39
C GLY A 135 10.10 5.80 -5.99
N LYS A 136 9.23 6.33 -5.12
CA LYS A 136 9.62 6.74 -3.77
C LYS A 136 8.82 6.02 -2.72
N PHE A 137 9.39 5.93 -1.51
CA PHE A 137 8.70 5.30 -0.39
C PHE A 137 8.93 6.11 0.88
N ILE A 138 7.95 6.05 1.79
CA ILE A 138 8.07 6.69 3.09
C ILE A 138 8.48 5.63 4.10
N GLN A 139 9.36 6.01 5.03
CA GLN A 139 9.91 5.07 5.99
C GLN A 139 10.33 5.75 7.28
N SER A 140 10.37 4.96 8.36
CA SER A 140 11.02 5.33 9.60
C SER A 140 12.30 4.49 9.66
N PRO A 141 13.46 5.04 9.25
CA PRO A 141 14.61 4.20 8.91
C PRO A 141 15.31 3.56 10.11
N ARG A 142 15.72 4.34 11.11
CA ARG A 142 16.44 3.81 12.27
C ARG A 142 16.69 4.92 13.28
N SER A 143 17.21 4.54 14.45
CA SER A 143 17.54 5.50 15.50
C SER A 143 18.43 6.63 14.96
N GLY A 144 18.12 7.84 15.37
CA GLY A 144 18.87 9.02 14.94
C GLY A 144 18.40 9.61 13.61
N GLN A 145 17.42 8.99 12.96
CA GLN A 145 16.86 9.49 11.71
C GLN A 145 15.36 9.69 11.84
N ASP A 146 14.83 10.62 11.07
CA ASP A 146 13.42 10.95 11.10
C ASP A 146 12.68 10.23 9.97
N ILE A 147 11.36 10.13 10.12
CA ILE A 147 10.49 9.62 9.08
C ILE A 147 10.68 10.49 7.84
N GLN A 148 10.93 9.86 6.71
CA GLN A 148 11.31 10.54 5.48
C GLN A 148 10.87 9.80 4.25
N ILE A 149 10.84 10.51 3.12
CA ILE A 149 10.60 9.93 1.81
C ILE A 149 11.95 9.70 1.15
N THR A 150 12.12 8.49 0.61
CA THR A 150 13.39 8.05 0.03
C THR A 150 13.13 7.45 -1.36
N SER A 151 14.08 7.59 -2.27
CA SER A 151 13.95 6.99 -3.61
C SER A 151 14.31 5.51 -3.58
N LEU A 152 13.47 4.70 -4.21
CA LEU A 152 13.75 3.26 -4.38
C LEU A 152 14.93 3.02 -5.30
N SER A 153 15.33 4.02 -6.08
CA SER A 153 16.45 3.88 -7.01
C SER A 153 17.81 4.16 -6.38
N GLU A 154 17.83 4.60 -5.12
CA GLU A 154 19.09 4.78 -4.41
C GLU A 154 19.79 3.43 -4.27
N ASP A 155 21.08 3.41 -4.52
CA ASP A 155 21.87 2.18 -4.56
C ASP A 155 21.71 1.30 -3.33
N TYR A 156 21.74 1.92 -2.15
CA TYR A 156 21.56 1.18 -0.91
C TYR A 156 20.26 0.40 -0.89
N TRP A 157 19.15 1.05 -1.27
CA TRP A 157 17.83 0.43 -1.23
C TRP A 157 17.62 -0.58 -2.34
N VAL A 158 18.23 -0.36 -3.49
CA VAL A 158 18.21 -1.33 -4.58
C VAL A 158 18.87 -2.64 -4.12
N ARG A 159 20.02 -2.53 -3.48
CA ARG A 159 20.78 -3.70 -3.05
C ARG A 159 20.13 -4.48 -1.92
N HIS A 160 19.31 -3.83 -1.11
CA HIS A 160 18.68 -4.47 0.04
C HIS A 160 17.21 -4.82 -0.18
N TYR A 161 16.69 -4.51 -1.35
CA TYR A 161 15.28 -4.75 -1.67
C TYR A 161 14.97 -6.24 -1.70
N VAL A 162 13.88 -6.64 -1.02
CA VAL A 162 13.44 -8.03 -0.96
C VAL A 162 12.21 -8.25 -1.84
N GLY A 163 11.24 -7.37 -1.76
CA GLY A 163 9.99 -7.52 -2.48
C GLY A 163 8.94 -6.58 -1.96
N ALA A 164 7.73 -6.75 -2.45
CA ALA A 164 6.61 -5.89 -2.05
C ALA A 164 5.35 -6.70 -1.83
N ARG A 165 4.43 -6.14 -1.04
CA ARG A 165 3.15 -6.78 -0.75
C ARG A 165 2.04 -5.74 -0.83
N ARG A 166 0.91 -6.13 -1.39
CA ARG A 166 -0.29 -5.28 -1.44
C ARG A 166 -1.25 -5.77 -0.38
N VAL A 167 -1.51 -4.90 0.60
CA VAL A 167 -2.39 -5.24 1.72
C VAL A 167 -3.78 -4.64 1.57
N MET A 168 -3.94 -3.63 0.72
CA MET A 168 -5.23 -2.98 0.51
C MET A 168 -5.84 -3.44 -0.81
N THR A 169 -6.79 -4.35 -0.71
CA THR A 169 -7.52 -4.90 -1.85
C THR A 169 -9.01 -4.84 -1.51
N PRO A 170 -9.91 -5.05 -2.51
CA PRO A 170 -11.34 -5.07 -2.21
C PRO A 170 -11.73 -6.08 -1.15
N LYS A 171 -10.96 -7.15 -1.00
CA LYS A 171 -11.26 -8.21 -0.02
C LYS A 171 -10.75 -7.90 1.37
N THR A 172 -9.75 -7.04 1.49
CA THR A 172 -9.07 -6.80 2.77
C THR A 172 -9.46 -5.50 3.45
N ILE A 173 -9.93 -4.50 2.71
CA ILE A 173 -10.30 -3.22 3.30
C ILE A 173 -11.63 -3.30 4.02
N ARG A 174 -11.78 -2.49 5.07
CA ARG A 174 -13.01 -2.40 5.85
C ARG A 174 -14.10 -1.66 5.10
#